data_c16e45cdcf6215f749430fa35b54f0e9
#
_entry.id   c16e45cdcf6215f749430fa35b54f0e9
#
_cell.length_a   1.000
_cell.length_b   1.000
_cell.length_c   1.000
_cell.angle_alpha   90.00
_cell.angle_beta   90.00
_cell.angle_gamma   90.00
#
_symmetry.space_group_name_H-M   'P 1'
#
loop_
_entity.id
_entity.type
_entity.pdbx_description
1 polymer ?
#
loop_
_entity_poly.entity_id
_entity_poly.type
_entity_poly.pdbx_seq_one_letter_code
_entity_poly.pdbx_strand_id
1 'polypeptide(L)'
;MGETMQQTTLQAIQAHAVAEYPRECCGLVVATAGGEVYVACRNAATTPSEHFILPAEDFAAGEDQGEVLAVVHSHPNAAATPSDADRVMCEASGLPWHIVSIGQCTGADPECGDLQTIEPCGYQAPLVGRQFAHGITDCYALVRDFFARELGVHLSQYEREDDWWEKGQDLYSLDRLRAEGFDLFDGEPRRGDMVLMQIRSPVPNHAGVLMGDGQMLHHLHGRLSDVVPYGGMWAERTRYIVRHKDVRHD
;
A
#
# COMPACT_ATOMS: atom_id res chain seq x y z
N MET A 1 14.91 -9.77 -23.80
CA MET A 1 13.88 -9.19 -24.69
C MET A 1 12.58 -9.76 -24.15
N GLY A 2 11.78 -8.92 -23.43
CA GLY A 2 10.49 -9.36 -22.92
C GLY A 2 9.59 -9.73 -24.10
N GLU A 3 8.92 -10.87 -24.01
CA GLU A 3 7.90 -11.22 -24.98
C GLU A 3 6.80 -10.18 -24.95
N THR A 4 6.39 -9.70 -26.11
CA THR A 4 5.30 -8.72 -26.21
C THR A 4 3.99 -9.45 -25.91
N MET A 5 3.20 -8.90 -24.96
CA MET A 5 1.86 -9.40 -24.63
C MET A 5 1.04 -9.72 -25.89
N GLN A 6 0.34 -10.85 -25.90
CA GLN A 6 -0.50 -11.23 -27.06
C GLN A 6 -1.68 -10.27 -27.22
N GLN A 7 -2.05 -9.99 -28.47
CA GLN A 7 -3.16 -9.08 -28.79
C GLN A 7 -4.49 -9.55 -28.19
N THR A 8 -4.71 -10.85 -28.12
CA THR A 8 -5.90 -11.46 -27.49
C THR A 8 -5.96 -11.18 -25.98
N THR A 9 -4.81 -11.27 -25.29
CA THR A 9 -4.66 -10.97 -23.87
C THR A 9 -4.96 -9.50 -23.61
N LEU A 10 -4.38 -8.59 -24.40
CA LEU A 10 -4.65 -7.15 -24.29
C LEU A 10 -6.14 -6.82 -24.49
N GLN A 11 -6.80 -7.43 -25.49
CA GLN A 11 -8.23 -7.24 -25.72
C GLN A 11 -9.08 -7.72 -24.55
N ALA A 12 -8.72 -8.86 -23.93
CA ALA A 12 -9.43 -9.36 -22.75
C ALA A 12 -9.27 -8.44 -21.53
N ILE A 13 -8.06 -7.91 -21.32
CA ILE A 13 -7.80 -6.90 -20.27
C ILE A 13 -8.67 -5.66 -20.48
N GLN A 14 -8.67 -5.11 -21.70
CA GLN A 14 -9.45 -3.92 -22.05
C GLN A 14 -10.96 -4.15 -21.88
N ALA A 15 -11.45 -5.32 -22.31
CA ALA A 15 -12.86 -5.67 -22.15
C ALA A 15 -13.27 -5.75 -20.66
N HIS A 16 -12.41 -6.33 -19.81
CA HIS A 16 -12.66 -6.38 -18.37
C HIS A 16 -12.60 -4.99 -17.72
N ALA A 17 -11.64 -4.13 -18.09
CA ALA A 17 -11.57 -2.76 -17.60
C ALA A 17 -12.82 -1.96 -17.94
N VAL A 18 -13.35 -2.09 -19.17
CA VAL A 18 -14.62 -1.45 -19.59
C VAL A 18 -15.81 -1.99 -18.79
N ALA A 19 -15.87 -3.30 -18.55
CA ALA A 19 -16.96 -3.93 -17.80
C ALA A 19 -17.01 -3.51 -16.32
N GLU A 20 -15.84 -3.30 -15.70
CA GLU A 20 -15.72 -2.92 -14.29
C GLU A 20 -15.84 -1.41 -14.04
N TYR A 21 -15.63 -0.57 -15.08
CA TYR A 21 -15.67 0.89 -14.90
C TYR A 21 -16.97 1.35 -14.21
N PRO A 22 -16.92 2.26 -13.21
CA PRO A 22 -15.79 3.07 -12.74
C PRO A 22 -14.93 2.43 -11.63
N ARG A 23 -15.05 1.14 -11.41
CA ARG A 23 -14.20 0.38 -10.48
C ARG A 23 -12.88 0.03 -11.16
N GLU A 24 -11.82 -0.16 -10.40
CA GLU A 24 -10.61 -0.80 -10.92
C GLU A 24 -10.88 -2.27 -11.22
N CYS A 25 -10.59 -2.71 -12.43
CA CYS A 25 -10.47 -4.14 -12.70
C CYS A 25 -9.14 -4.65 -12.16
N CYS A 26 -9.07 -5.94 -11.83
CA CYS A 26 -7.80 -6.62 -11.56
C CYS A 26 -7.83 -8.04 -12.10
N GLY A 27 -6.66 -8.61 -12.34
CA GLY A 27 -6.54 -9.96 -12.87
C GLY A 27 -5.09 -10.38 -13.08
N LEU A 28 -4.91 -11.51 -13.71
CA LEU A 28 -3.62 -12.16 -13.92
C LEU A 28 -3.40 -12.46 -15.39
N VAL A 29 -2.17 -12.30 -15.85
CA VAL A 29 -1.71 -12.90 -17.12
C VAL A 29 -1.08 -14.24 -16.79
N VAL A 30 -1.56 -15.31 -17.40
CA VAL A 30 -1.15 -16.68 -17.09
C VAL A 30 -0.68 -17.41 -18.35
N ALA A 31 0.48 -18.07 -18.27
CA ALA A 31 0.97 -18.97 -19.29
C ALA A 31 0.34 -20.35 -19.10
N THR A 32 -0.54 -20.74 -20.01
CA THR A 32 -1.18 -22.06 -20.02
C THR A 32 -0.60 -22.95 -21.12
N ALA A 33 -0.97 -24.23 -21.13
CA ALA A 33 -0.60 -25.13 -22.22
C ALA A 33 -1.13 -24.67 -23.60
N GLY A 34 -2.18 -23.84 -23.61
CA GLY A 34 -2.77 -23.28 -24.84
C GLY A 34 -2.22 -21.90 -25.23
N GLY A 35 -1.28 -21.35 -24.47
CA GLY A 35 -0.72 -20.02 -24.67
C GLY A 35 -1.03 -19.06 -23.52
N GLU A 36 -0.70 -17.80 -23.72
CA GLU A 36 -0.95 -16.73 -22.75
C GLU A 36 -2.45 -16.38 -22.70
N VAL A 37 -3.02 -16.27 -21.51
CA VAL A 37 -4.41 -15.90 -21.29
C VAL A 37 -4.51 -14.84 -20.17
N TYR A 38 -5.55 -14.01 -20.23
CA TYR A 38 -5.94 -13.14 -19.12
C TYR A 38 -7.02 -13.81 -18.26
N VAL A 39 -6.78 -13.88 -16.97
CA VAL A 39 -7.72 -14.38 -15.96
C VAL A 39 -8.25 -13.18 -15.18
N ALA A 40 -9.51 -12.83 -15.42
CA ALA A 40 -10.19 -11.76 -14.69
C ALA A 40 -10.41 -12.19 -13.24
N CYS A 41 -10.06 -11.32 -12.28
CA CYS A 41 -10.21 -11.54 -10.85
C CYS A 41 -11.17 -10.50 -10.25
N ARG A 42 -11.70 -10.80 -9.08
CA ARG A 42 -12.55 -9.86 -8.34
C ARG A 42 -11.70 -8.77 -7.70
N ASN A 43 -12.19 -7.55 -7.71
CA ASN A 43 -11.66 -6.51 -6.85
C ASN A 43 -12.42 -6.51 -5.52
N ALA A 44 -11.78 -6.97 -4.44
CA ALA A 44 -12.37 -7.08 -3.10
C ALA A 44 -12.18 -5.80 -2.25
N ALA A 45 -11.67 -4.71 -2.81
CA ALA A 45 -11.48 -3.46 -2.10
C ALA A 45 -12.83 -2.85 -1.67
N THR A 46 -12.84 -2.16 -0.53
CA THR A 46 -14.02 -1.43 -0.02
C THR A 46 -14.29 -0.15 -0.80
N THR A 47 -13.24 0.47 -1.37
CA THR A 47 -13.32 1.60 -2.29
C THR A 47 -12.74 1.22 -3.67
N PRO A 48 -13.45 0.37 -4.44
CA PRO A 48 -12.89 -0.27 -5.63
C PRO A 48 -12.66 0.68 -6.82
N SER A 49 -13.08 1.93 -6.73
CA SER A 49 -12.74 2.99 -7.69
C SER A 49 -11.42 3.71 -7.41
N GLU A 50 -10.78 3.43 -6.27
CA GLU A 50 -9.57 4.10 -5.82
C GLU A 50 -8.38 3.15 -5.70
N HIS A 51 -8.64 1.86 -5.51
CA HIS A 51 -7.63 0.80 -5.43
C HIS A 51 -8.26 -0.57 -5.65
N PHE A 52 -7.41 -1.59 -5.77
CA PHE A 52 -7.85 -2.97 -5.84
C PHE A 52 -7.23 -3.83 -4.74
N ILE A 53 -7.97 -4.87 -4.36
CA ILE A 53 -7.48 -6.00 -3.56
C ILE A 53 -7.81 -7.27 -4.34
N LEU A 54 -6.78 -7.96 -4.80
CA LEU A 54 -6.91 -9.25 -5.48
C LEU A 54 -6.98 -10.35 -4.42
N PRO A 55 -8.12 -11.07 -4.30
CA PRO A 55 -8.26 -12.13 -3.30
C PRO A 55 -7.25 -13.27 -3.51
N ALA A 56 -6.74 -13.81 -2.42
CA ALA A 56 -5.78 -14.92 -2.46
C ALA A 56 -6.35 -16.17 -3.18
N GLU A 57 -7.64 -16.43 -3.03
CA GLU A 57 -8.31 -17.53 -3.73
C GLU A 57 -8.38 -17.32 -5.26
N ASP A 58 -8.53 -16.08 -5.73
CA ASP A 58 -8.53 -15.77 -7.16
C ASP A 58 -7.11 -15.88 -7.73
N PHE A 59 -6.09 -15.49 -6.96
CA PHE A 59 -4.69 -15.68 -7.33
C PHE A 59 -4.35 -17.17 -7.44
N ALA A 60 -4.69 -17.97 -6.43
CA ALA A 60 -4.49 -19.42 -6.46
C ALA A 60 -5.22 -20.10 -7.64
N ALA A 61 -6.44 -19.65 -7.95
CA ALA A 61 -7.17 -20.16 -9.12
C ALA A 61 -6.50 -19.79 -10.46
N GLY A 62 -5.74 -18.70 -10.51
CA GLY A 62 -4.87 -18.37 -11.64
C GLY A 62 -3.66 -19.31 -11.72
N GLU A 63 -2.99 -19.59 -10.59
CA GLU A 63 -1.86 -20.54 -10.52
C GLU A 63 -2.27 -21.97 -10.92
N ASP A 64 -3.50 -22.39 -10.59
CA ASP A 64 -4.05 -23.68 -11.00
C ASP A 64 -4.18 -23.81 -12.53
N GLN A 65 -4.24 -22.72 -13.28
CA GLN A 65 -4.34 -22.71 -14.75
C GLN A 65 -2.96 -22.71 -15.43
N GLY A 66 -1.92 -22.25 -14.75
CA GLY A 66 -0.57 -22.17 -15.30
C GLY A 66 0.34 -21.22 -14.52
N GLU A 67 1.47 -20.87 -15.11
CA GLU A 67 2.42 -19.92 -14.52
C GLU A 67 1.88 -18.49 -14.59
N VAL A 68 1.79 -17.83 -13.46
CA VAL A 68 1.40 -16.40 -13.41
C VAL A 68 2.57 -15.55 -13.90
N LEU A 69 2.37 -14.85 -15.01
CA LEU A 69 3.37 -14.01 -15.66
C LEU A 69 3.33 -12.56 -15.19
N ALA A 70 2.13 -12.03 -14.88
CA ALA A 70 1.94 -10.66 -14.47
C ALA A 70 0.63 -10.46 -13.71
N VAL A 71 0.59 -9.40 -12.88
CA VAL A 71 -0.63 -8.84 -12.30
C VAL A 71 -1.12 -7.70 -13.21
N VAL A 72 -2.43 -7.54 -13.32
CA VAL A 72 -3.07 -6.48 -14.11
C VAL A 72 -4.05 -5.71 -13.24
N HIS A 73 -4.10 -4.38 -13.41
CA HIS A 73 -5.20 -3.57 -12.90
C HIS A 73 -5.44 -2.33 -13.78
N SER A 74 -6.56 -1.66 -13.54
CA SER A 74 -6.90 -0.44 -14.28
C SER A 74 -6.94 0.79 -13.39
N HIS A 75 -6.64 1.96 -13.98
CA HIS A 75 -6.77 3.28 -13.35
C HIS A 75 -7.97 4.04 -13.94
N PRO A 76 -9.15 4.04 -13.28
CA PRO A 76 -10.31 4.78 -13.75
C PRO A 76 -10.11 6.29 -13.66
N ASN A 77 -10.35 6.97 -14.77
CA ASN A 77 -10.22 8.43 -14.92
C ASN A 77 -8.84 9.00 -14.59
N ALA A 78 -7.81 8.16 -14.67
CA ALA A 78 -6.42 8.52 -14.40
C ALA A 78 -5.49 7.92 -15.47
N ALA A 79 -4.28 8.45 -15.56
CA ALA A 79 -3.25 7.88 -16.44
C ALA A 79 -2.78 6.51 -15.92
N ALA A 80 -2.23 5.68 -16.80
CA ALA A 80 -1.62 4.40 -16.44
C ALA A 80 -0.28 4.56 -15.67
N THR A 81 0.00 5.76 -15.17
CA THR A 81 1.23 6.05 -14.41
C THR A 81 1.18 5.34 -13.06
N PRO A 82 2.15 4.46 -12.76
CA PRO A 82 2.15 3.70 -11.53
C PRO A 82 2.31 4.61 -10.30
N SER A 83 1.47 4.38 -9.29
CA SER A 83 1.56 5.00 -7.98
C SER A 83 2.73 4.42 -7.15
N ASP A 84 3.04 5.04 -6.01
CA ASP A 84 3.98 4.45 -5.04
C ASP A 84 3.50 3.08 -4.54
N ALA A 85 2.18 2.90 -4.35
CA ALA A 85 1.58 1.64 -3.92
C ALA A 85 1.75 0.54 -4.98
N ASP A 86 1.49 0.84 -6.26
CA ASP A 86 1.69 -0.11 -7.36
C ASP A 86 3.13 -0.60 -7.42
N ARG A 87 4.09 0.32 -7.29
CA ARG A 87 5.52 -0.02 -7.30
C ARG A 87 5.91 -0.88 -6.11
N VAL A 88 5.44 -0.54 -4.90
CA VAL A 88 5.71 -1.32 -3.67
C VAL A 88 5.11 -2.71 -3.77
N MET A 89 3.88 -2.84 -4.31
CA MET A 89 3.22 -4.12 -4.46
C MET A 89 3.81 -4.95 -5.61
N CYS A 90 4.27 -4.33 -6.68
CA CYS A 90 5.04 -4.98 -7.75
C CYS A 90 6.31 -5.62 -7.17
N GLU A 91 7.09 -4.88 -6.36
CA GLU A 91 8.27 -5.42 -5.66
C GLU A 91 7.90 -6.59 -4.73
N ALA A 92 6.80 -6.45 -3.97
CA ALA A 92 6.37 -7.47 -3.02
C ALA A 92 5.90 -8.77 -3.70
N SER A 93 5.27 -8.66 -4.87
CA SER A 93 4.81 -9.81 -5.64
C SER A 93 5.94 -10.52 -6.39
N GLY A 94 7.03 -9.81 -6.70
CA GLY A 94 8.10 -10.30 -7.57
C GLY A 94 7.69 -10.48 -9.04
N LEU A 95 6.50 -10.01 -9.42
CA LEU A 95 5.92 -10.14 -10.76
C LEU A 95 5.86 -8.80 -11.48
N PRO A 96 5.93 -8.77 -12.80
CA PRO A 96 5.56 -7.60 -13.60
C PRO A 96 4.10 -7.20 -13.36
N TRP A 97 3.83 -5.90 -13.43
CA TRP A 97 2.48 -5.35 -13.31
C TRP A 97 2.12 -4.56 -14.56
N HIS A 98 0.94 -4.82 -15.10
CA HIS A 98 0.35 -4.09 -16.23
C HIS A 98 -0.76 -3.17 -15.73
N ILE A 99 -0.64 -1.90 -16.00
CA ILE A 99 -1.60 -0.86 -15.59
C ILE A 99 -2.25 -0.32 -16.84
N VAL A 100 -3.57 -0.39 -16.94
CA VAL A 100 -4.33 0.18 -18.07
C VAL A 100 -5.12 1.39 -17.62
N SER A 101 -4.96 2.52 -18.31
CA SER A 101 -5.82 3.68 -18.09
C SER A 101 -7.18 3.44 -18.72
N ILE A 102 -8.25 3.88 -18.03
CA ILE A 102 -9.61 3.85 -18.58
C ILE A 102 -10.35 5.12 -18.18
N GLY A 103 -11.09 5.69 -19.10
CA GLY A 103 -11.87 6.90 -18.85
C GLY A 103 -13.10 6.99 -19.70
N GLN A 104 -13.98 7.91 -19.34
CA GLN A 104 -15.23 8.16 -20.04
C GLN A 104 -15.38 9.64 -20.36
N CYS A 105 -15.55 9.97 -21.64
CA CYS A 105 -15.98 11.29 -22.04
C CYS A 105 -17.49 11.45 -21.85
N THR A 106 -17.97 12.66 -21.57
CA THR A 106 -19.40 12.93 -21.37
C THR A 106 -20.25 12.43 -22.56
N GLY A 107 -21.14 11.48 -22.30
CA GLY A 107 -22.07 10.91 -23.29
C GLY A 107 -21.48 9.81 -24.18
N ALA A 108 -20.25 9.35 -23.91
CA ALA A 108 -19.64 8.20 -24.59
C ALA A 108 -19.52 7.00 -23.65
N ASP A 109 -19.28 5.82 -24.19
CA ASP A 109 -18.90 4.64 -23.40
C ASP A 109 -17.48 4.80 -22.87
N PRO A 110 -17.10 4.09 -21.77
CA PRO A 110 -15.74 4.12 -21.27
C PRO A 110 -14.78 3.46 -22.26
N GLU A 111 -13.61 4.09 -22.45
CA GLU A 111 -12.56 3.61 -23.35
C GLU A 111 -11.24 3.46 -22.62
N CYS A 112 -10.51 2.40 -22.96
CA CYS A 112 -9.14 2.20 -22.49
C CYS A 112 -8.18 3.08 -23.29
N GLY A 113 -7.22 3.68 -22.56
CA GLY A 113 -6.12 4.44 -23.16
C GLY A 113 -4.79 3.64 -23.10
N ASP A 114 -3.78 4.26 -22.51
CA ASP A 114 -2.43 3.70 -22.43
C ASP A 114 -2.37 2.48 -21.51
N LEU A 115 -1.44 1.58 -21.82
CA LEU A 115 -1.01 0.49 -20.94
C LEU A 115 0.46 0.72 -20.59
N GLN A 116 0.77 0.73 -19.30
CA GLN A 116 2.14 0.75 -18.80
C GLN A 116 2.47 -0.55 -18.09
N THR A 117 3.73 -0.95 -18.21
CA THR A 117 4.27 -2.12 -17.49
C THR A 117 5.36 -1.65 -16.54
N ILE A 118 5.32 -2.14 -15.31
CA ILE A 118 6.41 -2.02 -14.36
C ILE A 118 6.90 -3.41 -13.98
N GLU A 119 8.17 -3.49 -13.63
CA GLU A 119 8.82 -4.72 -13.20
C GLU A 119 9.52 -4.48 -11.85
N PRO A 120 9.70 -5.51 -11.02
CA PRO A 120 10.51 -5.40 -9.81
C PRO A 120 11.92 -4.87 -10.15
N CYS A 121 12.33 -3.81 -9.48
CA CYS A 121 13.60 -3.12 -9.74
C CYS A 121 14.33 -2.68 -8.47
N GLY A 122 13.86 -3.13 -7.29
CA GLY A 122 14.36 -2.69 -5.99
C GLY A 122 13.76 -1.36 -5.54
N TYR A 123 12.56 -1.01 -6.04
CA TYR A 123 11.89 0.25 -5.68
C TYR A 123 11.58 0.31 -4.18
N GLN A 124 11.85 1.45 -3.59
CA GLN A 124 11.46 1.79 -2.23
C GLN A 124 10.76 3.15 -2.23
N ALA A 125 9.52 3.19 -1.77
CA ALA A 125 8.78 4.43 -1.67
C ALA A 125 9.53 5.43 -0.78
N PRO A 126 9.62 6.72 -1.13
CA PRO A 126 10.33 7.72 -0.34
C PRO A 126 9.76 7.83 1.08
N LEU A 127 10.57 8.21 2.06
CA LEU A 127 10.06 8.45 3.42
C LEU A 127 9.26 9.76 3.50
N VAL A 128 9.62 10.75 2.70
CA VAL A 128 8.93 12.04 2.59
C VAL A 128 8.39 12.20 1.17
N GLY A 129 7.15 12.66 1.03
CA GLY A 129 6.52 12.91 -0.27
C GLY A 129 5.84 11.71 -0.90
N ARG A 130 5.71 10.55 -0.19
CA ARG A 130 4.99 9.38 -0.70
C ARG A 130 3.48 9.57 -0.68
N GLN A 131 2.80 8.94 -1.62
CA GLN A 131 1.35 8.88 -1.67
C GLN A 131 0.80 7.91 -0.62
N PHE A 132 -0.35 8.24 -0.03
CA PHE A 132 -1.02 7.40 0.95
C PHE A 132 -1.82 6.29 0.26
N ALA A 133 -1.56 5.05 0.62
CA ALA A 133 -2.42 3.90 0.31
C ALA A 133 -2.52 3.04 1.58
N HIS A 134 -3.77 2.81 2.04
CA HIS A 134 -4.01 2.06 3.26
C HIS A 134 -3.41 0.64 3.16
N GLY A 135 -2.77 0.17 4.23
CA GLY A 135 -2.14 -1.15 4.26
C GLY A 135 -0.81 -1.28 3.49
N ILE A 136 -0.52 -0.38 2.54
CA ILE A 136 0.64 -0.47 1.63
C ILE A 136 1.67 0.63 1.93
N THR A 137 1.27 1.91 1.84
CA THR A 137 2.13 3.08 2.05
C THR A 137 1.56 4.02 3.11
N ASP A 138 0.81 3.52 4.06
CA ASP A 138 0.18 4.25 5.16
C ASP A 138 1.16 4.68 6.27
N CYS A 139 0.64 5.20 7.38
CA CYS A 139 1.45 5.67 8.50
C CYS A 139 2.28 4.55 9.14
N TYR A 140 1.74 3.33 9.28
CA TYR A 140 2.49 2.20 9.84
C TYR A 140 3.56 1.69 8.87
N ALA A 141 3.26 1.61 7.58
CA ALA A 141 4.23 1.27 6.56
C ALA A 141 5.40 2.28 6.52
N LEU A 142 5.10 3.58 6.70
CA LEU A 142 6.12 4.62 6.82
C LEU A 142 7.04 4.38 8.03
N VAL A 143 6.46 4.05 9.20
CA VAL A 143 7.22 3.71 10.41
C VAL A 143 8.12 2.49 10.15
N ARG A 144 7.58 1.41 9.58
CA ARG A 144 8.35 0.21 9.25
C ARG A 144 9.53 0.52 8.34
N ASP A 145 9.29 1.29 7.29
CA ASP A 145 10.33 1.67 6.33
C ASP A 145 11.41 2.52 6.97
N PHE A 146 11.01 3.47 7.84
CA PHE A 146 11.97 4.27 8.60
C PHE A 146 12.83 3.39 9.53
N PHE A 147 12.21 2.50 10.29
CA PHE A 147 12.93 1.61 11.19
C PHE A 147 13.90 0.70 10.44
N ALA A 148 13.48 0.13 9.32
CA ALA A 148 14.35 -0.73 8.51
C ALA A 148 15.53 0.03 7.90
N ARG A 149 15.27 1.21 7.32
CA ARG A 149 16.30 1.96 6.55
C ARG A 149 17.23 2.78 7.42
N GLU A 150 16.67 3.42 8.44
CA GLU A 150 17.40 4.40 9.25
C GLU A 150 17.96 3.81 10.55
N LEU A 151 17.33 2.74 11.05
CA LEU A 151 17.68 2.16 12.35
C LEU A 151 18.11 0.69 12.27
N GLY A 152 17.97 0.04 11.10
CA GLY A 152 18.30 -1.38 10.89
C GLY A 152 17.38 -2.34 11.66
N VAL A 153 16.20 -1.90 12.06
CA VAL A 153 15.20 -2.68 12.81
C VAL A 153 14.04 -3.05 11.89
N HIS A 154 13.76 -4.34 11.75
CA HIS A 154 12.69 -4.85 10.91
C HIS A 154 11.45 -5.13 11.75
N LEU A 155 10.38 -4.37 11.53
CA LEU A 155 9.08 -4.54 12.16
C LEU A 155 8.18 -5.43 11.29
N SER A 156 7.31 -6.22 11.93
CA SER A 156 6.37 -7.12 11.23
C SER A 156 5.38 -6.37 10.35
N GLN A 157 4.99 -6.99 9.25
CA GLN A 157 3.85 -6.54 8.45
C GLN A 157 2.56 -7.06 9.09
N TYR A 158 1.61 -6.17 9.30
CA TYR A 158 0.27 -6.52 9.74
C TYR A 158 -0.74 -6.18 8.64
N GLU A 159 -1.63 -7.11 8.36
CA GLU A 159 -2.82 -6.80 7.56
C GLU A 159 -3.69 -5.81 8.32
N ARG A 160 -4.14 -4.80 7.60
CA ARG A 160 -4.98 -3.73 8.12
C ARG A 160 -6.15 -3.53 7.18
N GLU A 161 -7.35 -3.87 7.65
CA GLU A 161 -8.58 -3.53 6.95
C GLU A 161 -8.84 -2.02 7.05
N ASP A 162 -9.59 -1.47 6.11
CA ASP A 162 -10.07 -0.09 6.22
C ASP A 162 -10.88 0.05 7.51
N ASP A 163 -10.66 1.16 8.22
CA ASP A 163 -11.36 1.49 9.47
C ASP A 163 -11.29 0.39 10.54
N TRP A 164 -10.17 -0.38 10.59
CA TRP A 164 -9.94 -1.46 11.54
C TRP A 164 -10.23 -1.05 13.00
N TRP A 165 -9.99 0.20 13.36
CA TRP A 165 -10.24 0.73 14.72
C TRP A 165 -11.73 0.83 15.05
N GLU A 166 -12.62 0.99 14.08
CA GLU A 166 -14.08 0.97 14.25
C GLU A 166 -14.63 -0.45 14.37
N LYS A 167 -13.89 -1.44 13.84
CA LYS A 167 -14.22 -2.87 13.89
C LYS A 167 -13.73 -3.56 15.18
N GLY A 168 -13.29 -2.79 16.17
CA GLY A 168 -12.85 -3.29 17.47
C GLY A 168 -11.45 -3.91 17.48
N GLN A 169 -10.66 -3.67 16.44
CA GLN A 169 -9.25 -4.05 16.44
C GLN A 169 -8.41 -2.97 17.13
N ASP A 170 -7.34 -3.38 17.80
CA ASP A 170 -6.30 -2.49 18.35
C ASP A 170 -4.92 -2.96 17.85
N LEU A 171 -4.48 -2.40 16.74
CA LEU A 171 -3.20 -2.73 16.13
C LEU A 171 -2.01 -2.18 16.94
N TYR A 172 -2.25 -1.19 17.79
CA TYR A 172 -1.25 -0.57 18.65
C TYR A 172 -1.42 -0.94 20.13
N SER A 173 -2.04 -2.12 20.41
CA SER A 173 -2.13 -2.62 21.78
C SER A 173 -0.75 -2.83 22.39
N LEU A 174 -0.64 -2.62 23.72
CA LEU A 174 0.63 -2.75 24.42
C LEU A 174 1.26 -4.14 24.28
N ASP A 175 0.44 -5.19 24.17
CA ASP A 175 0.95 -6.55 23.98
C ASP A 175 1.58 -6.76 22.61
N ARG A 176 0.98 -6.19 21.54
CA ARG A 176 1.58 -6.20 20.20
C ARG A 176 2.86 -5.38 20.15
N LEU A 177 2.86 -4.19 20.73
CA LEU A 177 4.04 -3.34 20.80
C LEU A 177 5.19 -4.04 21.50
N ARG A 178 4.93 -4.71 22.63
CA ARG A 178 5.96 -5.49 23.34
C ARG A 178 6.47 -6.69 22.53
N ALA A 179 5.57 -7.37 21.81
CA ALA A 179 5.96 -8.47 20.93
C ALA A 179 6.90 -8.01 19.81
N GLU A 180 6.70 -6.77 19.30
CA GLU A 180 7.60 -6.12 18.33
C GLU A 180 8.86 -5.52 18.95
N GLY A 181 9.02 -5.58 20.27
CA GLY A 181 10.21 -5.07 20.98
C GLY A 181 10.11 -3.61 21.42
N PHE A 182 8.92 -3.05 21.46
CA PHE A 182 8.67 -1.71 21.98
C PHE A 182 8.25 -1.74 23.45
N ASP A 183 8.79 -0.84 24.23
CA ASP A 183 8.33 -0.53 25.60
C ASP A 183 7.78 0.91 25.67
N LEU A 184 6.83 1.11 26.58
CA LEU A 184 6.37 2.45 26.91
C LEU A 184 7.53 3.30 27.44
N PHE A 185 7.58 4.54 26.99
CA PHE A 185 8.61 5.47 27.39
C PHE A 185 8.01 6.79 27.83
N ASP A 186 8.41 7.24 29.04
CA ASP A 186 7.93 8.47 29.71
C ASP A 186 9.03 9.53 29.93
N GLY A 187 10.24 9.24 29.43
CA GLY A 187 11.38 10.15 29.50
C GLY A 187 11.42 11.18 28.39
N GLU A 188 12.57 11.80 28.19
CA GLU A 188 12.77 12.76 27.10
C GLU A 188 12.73 12.08 25.72
N PRO A 189 11.81 12.47 24.83
CA PRO A 189 11.67 11.87 23.52
C PRO A 189 12.89 12.12 22.64
N ARG A 190 13.25 11.10 21.83
CA ARG A 190 14.44 11.14 20.96
C ARG A 190 14.12 10.66 19.55
N ARG A 191 15.06 10.89 18.64
CA ARG A 191 14.97 10.35 17.28
C ARG A 191 14.82 8.82 17.33
N GLY A 192 13.84 8.30 16.60
CA GLY A 192 13.52 6.88 16.54
C GLY A 192 12.46 6.42 17.54
N ASP A 193 12.02 7.28 18.48
CA ASP A 193 10.84 6.96 19.28
C ASP A 193 9.59 7.02 18.40
N MET A 194 8.71 6.04 18.52
CA MET A 194 7.43 6.02 17.81
C MET A 194 6.36 6.68 18.70
N VAL A 195 5.60 7.58 18.10
CA VAL A 195 4.44 8.23 18.74
C VAL A 195 3.16 7.61 18.20
N LEU A 196 2.27 7.23 19.11
CA LEU A 196 0.97 6.63 18.81
C LEU A 196 -0.12 7.61 19.21
N MET A 197 -0.90 8.02 18.21
CA MET A 197 -1.89 9.07 18.32
C MET A 197 -3.30 8.51 18.12
N GLN A 198 -4.24 9.08 18.83
CA GLN A 198 -5.66 8.76 18.73
C GLN A 198 -6.39 9.91 18.03
N ILE A 199 -6.85 9.67 16.80
CA ILE A 199 -7.49 10.67 15.95
C ILE A 199 -8.91 10.21 15.62
N ARG A 200 -9.92 10.78 16.30
CA ARG A 200 -11.35 10.46 16.10
C ARG A 200 -11.64 8.95 16.10
N SER A 201 -11.05 8.23 17.02
CA SER A 201 -11.04 6.78 17.10
C SER A 201 -11.14 6.35 18.56
N PRO A 202 -11.70 5.17 18.91
CA PRO A 202 -11.71 4.67 20.29
C PRO A 202 -10.32 4.21 20.76
N VAL A 203 -9.40 3.93 19.87
CA VAL A 203 -8.01 3.46 20.15
C VAL A 203 -6.99 4.27 19.34
N PRO A 204 -5.68 4.22 19.65
CA PRO A 204 -4.67 4.82 18.79
C PRO A 204 -4.77 4.24 17.38
N ASN A 205 -4.86 5.10 16.37
CA ASN A 205 -5.04 4.73 14.97
C ASN A 205 -4.08 5.42 14.02
N HIS A 206 -3.14 6.19 14.55
CA HIS A 206 -2.12 6.89 13.77
C HIS A 206 -0.76 6.78 14.44
N ALA A 207 0.27 6.56 13.63
CA ALA A 207 1.65 6.46 14.09
C ALA A 207 2.55 7.49 13.38
N GLY A 208 3.58 7.93 14.09
CA GLY A 208 4.67 8.72 13.54
C GLY A 208 5.97 8.39 14.25
N VAL A 209 7.09 8.85 13.71
CA VAL A 209 8.43 8.67 14.28
C VAL A 209 9.03 10.03 14.61
N LEU A 210 9.55 10.19 15.81
CA LEU A 210 10.28 11.39 16.19
C LEU A 210 11.64 11.45 15.48
N MET A 211 11.90 12.60 14.86
CA MET A 211 13.11 12.81 14.05
C MET A 211 14.24 13.50 14.83
N GLY A 212 13.97 13.90 16.07
CA GLY A 212 14.80 14.84 16.82
C GLY A 212 14.35 16.29 16.58
N ASP A 213 14.92 17.24 17.33
CA ASP A 213 14.69 18.69 17.19
C ASP A 213 13.20 19.10 17.15
N GLY A 214 12.36 18.36 17.90
CA GLY A 214 10.92 18.64 17.95
C GLY A 214 10.18 18.36 16.65
N GLN A 215 10.67 17.49 15.80
CA GLN A 215 10.05 17.11 14.52
C GLN A 215 9.55 15.66 14.55
N MET A 216 8.55 15.37 13.72
CA MET A 216 7.94 14.06 13.55
C MET A 216 7.72 13.75 12.06
N LEU A 217 8.19 12.60 11.62
CA LEU A 217 7.82 12.02 10.34
C LEU A 217 6.51 11.27 10.49
N HIS A 218 5.52 11.58 9.66
CA HIS A 218 4.23 10.88 9.66
C HIS A 218 3.53 10.91 8.30
N HIS A 219 2.45 10.15 8.17
CA HIS A 219 1.70 10.06 6.92
C HIS A 219 0.19 10.03 7.20
N LEU A 220 -0.51 11.10 6.86
CA LEU A 220 -1.97 11.19 6.99
C LEU A 220 -2.68 10.78 5.70
N HIS A 221 -3.84 10.18 5.86
CA HIS A 221 -4.76 9.91 4.75
C HIS A 221 -5.04 11.19 3.94
N GLY A 222 -5.01 11.08 2.61
CA GLY A 222 -5.25 12.18 1.68
C GLY A 222 -4.14 13.25 1.63
N ARG A 223 -2.95 12.95 2.19
CA ARG A 223 -1.78 13.83 2.12
C ARG A 223 -0.54 13.01 1.75
N LEU A 224 0.49 13.71 1.30
CA LEU A 224 1.83 13.10 1.19
C LEU A 224 2.44 12.97 2.59
N SER A 225 3.31 11.98 2.76
CA SER A 225 4.12 11.87 3.98
C SER A 225 5.04 13.06 4.13
N ASP A 226 5.21 13.55 5.36
CA ASP A 226 6.00 14.75 5.62
C ASP A 226 6.65 14.72 7.01
N VAL A 227 7.66 15.59 7.18
CA VAL A 227 8.26 15.91 8.47
C VAL A 227 7.66 17.22 8.97
N VAL A 228 6.97 17.14 10.10
CA VAL A 228 6.26 18.29 10.68
C VAL A 228 6.74 18.57 12.11
N PRO A 229 6.56 19.80 12.65
CA PRO A 229 6.81 20.06 14.06
C PRO A 229 5.94 19.16 14.95
N TYR A 230 6.57 18.45 15.89
CA TYR A 230 5.86 17.69 16.92
C TYR A 230 5.53 18.57 18.10
N GLY A 231 4.25 18.78 18.35
CA GLY A 231 3.75 19.64 19.42
C GLY A 231 2.29 19.99 19.20
N GLY A 232 1.72 20.87 20.01
CA GLY A 232 0.35 21.32 19.90
C GLY A 232 -0.63 20.16 19.72
N MET A 233 -1.39 20.17 18.64
CA MET A 233 -2.42 19.18 18.38
C MET A 233 -1.88 17.73 18.24
N TRP A 234 -0.63 17.55 17.84
CA TRP A 234 -0.04 16.20 17.73
C TRP A 234 0.27 15.63 19.11
N ALA A 235 0.89 16.43 19.97
CA ALA A 235 1.17 16.05 21.36
C ALA A 235 -0.13 15.81 22.14
N GLU A 236 -1.18 16.63 21.95
CA GLU A 236 -2.48 16.45 22.59
C GLU A 236 -3.17 15.12 22.20
N ARG A 237 -2.95 14.66 20.97
CA ARG A 237 -3.50 13.39 20.45
C ARG A 237 -2.64 12.19 20.76
N THR A 238 -1.39 12.38 21.15
CA THR A 238 -0.48 11.29 21.53
C THR A 238 -1.00 10.59 22.79
N ARG A 239 -1.10 9.28 22.70
CA ARG A 239 -1.48 8.40 23.83
C ARG A 239 -0.28 7.70 24.40
N TYR A 240 0.64 7.29 23.51
CA TYR A 240 1.84 6.58 23.91
C TYR A 240 3.03 7.10 23.12
N ILE A 241 4.17 7.23 23.80
CA ILE A 241 5.49 7.25 23.17
C ILE A 241 6.11 5.90 23.52
N VAL A 242 6.61 5.20 22.50
CA VAL A 242 7.22 3.89 22.68
C VAL A 242 8.62 3.88 22.06
N ARG A 243 9.52 3.18 22.72
CA ARG A 243 10.92 3.03 22.30
C ARG A 243 11.22 1.58 22.02
N HIS A 244 11.86 1.33 20.89
CA HIS A 244 12.28 -0.02 20.54
C HIS A 244 13.61 -0.35 21.24
N LYS A 245 13.69 -1.55 21.82
CA LYS A 245 14.84 -2.03 22.62
C LYS A 245 16.17 -2.06 21.85
N ASP A 246 16.12 -2.25 20.53
CA ASP A 246 17.31 -2.38 19.68
C ASP A 246 17.75 -1.05 19.05
N VAL A 247 16.99 0.04 19.26
CA VAL A 247 17.39 1.37 18.79
C VAL A 247 18.47 1.93 19.71
N ARG A 248 19.66 2.15 19.15
CA ARG A 248 20.76 2.79 19.88
C ARG A 248 20.57 4.30 19.82
N HIS A 249 20.55 4.91 20.96
CA HIS A 249 20.55 6.36 21.11
C HIS A 249 21.96 6.78 21.55
N ASP A 250 22.76 7.20 20.59
CA ASP A 250 24.08 7.79 20.86
C ASP A 250 23.94 9.20 21.46
#